data_d2241e17547e228a50b9d7a5918f41d9
#
_entry.id   d2241e17547e228a50b9d7a5918f41d9
#
_cell.length_a   1.000
_cell.length_b   1.000
_cell.length_c   1.000
_cell.angle_alpha   90.00
_cell.angle_beta   90.00
_cell.angle_gamma   90.00
#
_symmetry.space_group_name_H-M   'P 1'
#
loop_
_entity.id
_entity.type
_entity.pdbx_description
1 polymer ?
#
loop_
_entity_poly.entity_id
_entity_poly.type
_entity_poly.pdbx_seq_one_letter_code
_entity_poly.pdbx_strand_id
1 'polypeptide(L)'
;MEFTERVYRTLIVSSNASFSASMAKMLPPSRFSPVRTAQTAACARLMLLDTEFDIIIINAPLSDEYGIEFAQDISDTGHKSVLVIIPADDYPELNSLLAPQGILAVSKPTPPSTVLQAIDLMCATSERLKRLEARPDTFEEKMREIRIINRAKMLLISRRKMSEKEAHRFIEKQAMDNCVKKQKIAENIIRQYESREGSELV
;
A
#
# COMPACT_ATOMS: atom_id res chain seq x y z
N MET A 1 16.70 -5.32 -16.87
CA MET A 1 15.81 -5.05 -15.74
C MET A 1 15.36 -6.41 -15.21
N GLU A 2 15.93 -6.82 -14.09
CA GLU A 2 15.42 -8.01 -13.39
C GLU A 2 14.06 -7.65 -12.80
N PHE A 3 13.01 -8.27 -13.31
CA PHE A 3 11.71 -8.24 -12.67
C PHE A 3 11.78 -9.17 -11.45
N THR A 4 12.06 -8.62 -10.29
CA THR A 4 11.93 -9.36 -9.04
C THR A 4 10.43 -9.63 -8.86
N GLU A 5 10.01 -10.89 -9.09
CA GLU A 5 8.62 -11.28 -8.84
C GLU A 5 8.31 -11.03 -7.37
N ARG A 6 7.26 -10.24 -7.12
CA ARG A 6 6.83 -9.93 -5.76
C ARG A 6 6.21 -11.17 -5.11
N VAL A 7 6.59 -11.40 -3.87
CA VAL A 7 5.98 -12.44 -3.03
C VAL A 7 4.88 -11.80 -2.18
N TYR A 8 3.66 -12.36 -2.28
CA TYR A 8 2.46 -11.87 -1.58
C TYR A 8 2.20 -12.66 -0.31
N ARG A 9 2.11 -11.99 0.82
CA ARG A 9 1.65 -12.58 2.08
C ARG A 9 0.15 -12.77 2.01
N THR A 10 -0.32 -14.01 2.14
CA THR A 10 -1.71 -14.38 1.86
C THR A 10 -2.38 -14.96 3.09
N LEU A 11 -3.60 -14.49 3.38
CA LEU A 11 -4.48 -15.04 4.41
C LEU A 11 -5.70 -15.67 3.74
N ILE A 12 -5.99 -16.94 4.06
CA ILE A 12 -7.18 -17.66 3.64
C ILE A 12 -8.11 -17.78 4.84
N VAL A 13 -9.33 -17.27 4.72
CA VAL A 13 -10.33 -17.30 5.79
C VAL A 13 -11.48 -18.19 5.37
N SER A 14 -11.66 -19.32 6.03
CA SER A 14 -12.69 -20.29 5.69
C SER A 14 -12.98 -21.23 6.85
N SER A 15 -14.26 -21.44 7.16
CA SER A 15 -14.70 -22.46 8.12
C SER A 15 -14.51 -23.89 7.60
N ASN A 16 -14.24 -24.06 6.30
CA ASN A 16 -13.99 -25.34 5.66
C ASN A 16 -12.48 -25.60 5.54
N ALA A 17 -11.95 -26.46 6.41
CA ALA A 17 -10.52 -26.79 6.44
C ALA A 17 -10.04 -27.45 5.11
N SER A 18 -10.87 -28.24 4.46
CA SER A 18 -10.55 -28.86 3.15
C SER A 18 -10.40 -27.82 2.05
N PHE A 19 -11.26 -26.81 2.05
CA PHE A 19 -11.13 -25.66 1.15
C PHE A 19 -9.82 -24.91 1.40
N SER A 20 -9.51 -24.57 2.66
CA SER A 20 -8.28 -23.87 3.02
C SER A 20 -7.03 -24.63 2.57
N ALA A 21 -7.00 -25.94 2.81
CA ALA A 21 -5.87 -26.79 2.40
C ALA A 21 -5.72 -26.88 0.87
N SER A 22 -6.83 -27.00 0.15
CA SER A 22 -6.83 -27.06 -1.31
C SER A 22 -6.40 -25.72 -1.92
N MET A 23 -6.91 -24.62 -1.40
CA MET A 23 -6.54 -23.27 -1.84
C MET A 23 -5.05 -22.98 -1.57
N ALA A 24 -4.54 -23.33 -0.40
CA ALA A 24 -3.13 -23.15 -0.08
C ALA A 24 -2.20 -23.98 -0.99
N LYS A 25 -2.61 -25.17 -1.41
CA LYS A 25 -1.86 -26.00 -2.37
C LYS A 25 -1.84 -25.43 -3.79
N MET A 26 -2.89 -24.71 -4.18
CA MET A 26 -2.97 -24.10 -5.51
C MET A 26 -2.11 -22.84 -5.66
N LEU A 27 -1.77 -22.18 -4.56
CA LEU A 27 -0.96 -20.97 -4.57
C LEU A 27 0.53 -21.35 -4.62
N PRO A 28 1.28 -21.00 -5.70
CA PRO A 28 2.69 -21.35 -5.79
C PRO A 28 3.51 -20.60 -4.75
N PRO A 29 4.36 -21.29 -3.95
CA PRO A 29 5.14 -20.68 -2.87
C PRO A 29 6.13 -19.59 -3.34
N SER A 30 6.54 -19.64 -4.61
CA SER A 30 7.39 -18.62 -5.23
C SER A 30 6.71 -17.24 -5.31
N ARG A 31 5.39 -17.19 -5.38
CA ARG A 31 4.61 -15.95 -5.47
C ARG A 31 3.79 -15.63 -4.22
N PHE A 32 3.44 -16.65 -3.44
CA PHE A 32 2.58 -16.51 -2.26
C PHE A 32 3.26 -17.13 -1.03
N SER A 33 3.82 -16.29 -0.17
CA SER A 33 4.53 -16.74 1.03
C SER A 33 4.65 -15.61 2.07
N PRO A 34 4.32 -15.84 3.33
CA PRO A 34 3.65 -17.03 3.84
C PRO A 34 2.17 -17.07 3.46
N VAL A 35 1.62 -18.27 3.30
CA VAL A 35 0.17 -18.50 3.24
C VAL A 35 -0.29 -18.95 4.62
N ARG A 36 -1.19 -18.20 5.25
CA ARG A 36 -1.78 -18.53 6.53
C ARG A 36 -3.28 -18.75 6.39
N THR A 37 -3.86 -19.48 7.34
CA THR A 37 -5.29 -19.82 7.34
C THR A 37 -5.94 -19.43 8.65
N ALA A 38 -7.16 -18.91 8.59
CA ALA A 38 -8.05 -18.65 9.73
C ALA A 38 -9.39 -19.34 9.49
N GLN A 39 -10.00 -19.86 10.56
CA GLN A 39 -11.30 -20.56 10.44
C GLN A 39 -12.49 -19.62 10.63
N THR A 40 -12.27 -18.45 11.23
CA THR A 40 -13.30 -17.47 11.59
C THR A 40 -12.83 -16.07 11.26
N ALA A 41 -13.75 -15.13 11.10
CA ALA A 41 -13.42 -13.72 10.94
C ALA A 41 -12.74 -13.16 12.20
N ALA A 42 -13.18 -13.56 13.38
CA ALA A 42 -12.57 -13.16 14.65
C ALA A 42 -11.09 -13.56 14.71
N CYS A 43 -10.75 -14.80 14.34
CA CYS A 43 -9.36 -15.25 14.27
C CYS A 43 -8.56 -14.46 13.23
N ALA A 44 -9.15 -14.21 12.06
CA ALA A 44 -8.51 -13.43 11.00
C ALA A 44 -8.23 -11.98 11.43
N ARG A 45 -9.18 -11.32 12.12
CA ARG A 45 -8.97 -9.97 12.67
C ARG A 45 -7.78 -9.93 13.65
N LEU A 46 -7.65 -10.92 14.54
CA LEU A 46 -6.49 -11.00 15.45
C LEU A 46 -5.18 -11.15 14.67
N MET A 47 -5.15 -12.02 13.66
CA MET A 47 -3.95 -12.20 12.83
C MET A 47 -3.55 -10.93 12.06
N LEU A 48 -4.52 -10.11 11.66
CA LEU A 48 -4.31 -8.85 10.96
C LEU A 48 -3.74 -7.75 11.87
N LEU A 49 -3.88 -7.86 13.20
CA LEU A 49 -3.23 -6.95 14.16
C LEU A 49 -1.73 -7.19 14.24
N ASP A 50 -1.30 -8.45 14.16
CA ASP A 50 0.09 -8.84 14.37
C ASP A 50 0.88 -8.99 13.06
N THR A 51 0.18 -9.23 11.95
CA THR A 51 0.82 -9.56 10.67
C THR A 51 0.14 -8.81 9.54
N GLU A 52 0.95 -8.17 8.70
CA GLU A 52 0.44 -7.60 7.45
C GLU A 52 0.27 -8.68 6.39
N PHE A 53 -0.85 -8.65 5.69
CA PHE A 53 -1.13 -9.47 4.52
C PHE A 53 -1.40 -8.58 3.31
N ASP A 54 -0.98 -9.05 2.14
CA ASP A 54 -1.20 -8.36 0.86
C ASP A 54 -2.52 -8.82 0.23
N ILE A 55 -2.85 -10.10 0.40
CA ILE A 55 -4.02 -10.76 -0.21
C ILE A 55 -4.82 -11.48 0.87
N ILE A 56 -6.12 -11.28 0.85
CA ILE A 56 -7.06 -11.95 1.76
C ILE A 56 -8.13 -12.64 0.94
N ILE A 57 -8.28 -13.95 1.12
CA ILE A 57 -9.26 -14.78 0.42
C ILE A 57 -10.27 -15.27 1.45
N ILE A 58 -11.53 -14.88 1.29
CA ILE A 58 -12.63 -15.22 2.20
C ILE A 58 -13.58 -16.17 1.51
N ASN A 59 -13.82 -17.34 2.08
CA ASN A 59 -14.83 -18.29 1.61
C ASN A 59 -16.12 -18.14 2.43
N ALA A 60 -16.98 -17.25 2.01
CA ALA A 60 -18.26 -16.95 2.67
C ALA A 60 -19.32 -18.06 2.44
N PRO A 61 -20.26 -18.31 3.38
CA PRO A 61 -20.27 -17.74 4.72
C PRO A 61 -19.22 -18.36 5.64
N LEU A 62 -18.77 -17.60 6.64
CA LEU A 62 -17.94 -18.07 7.74
C LEU A 62 -18.84 -18.64 8.85
N SER A 63 -18.25 -19.25 9.89
CA SER A 63 -19.02 -19.85 10.99
C SER A 63 -19.48 -18.82 12.03
N ASP A 64 -18.80 -17.70 12.14
CA ASP A 64 -19.06 -16.64 13.11
C ASP A 64 -19.78 -15.43 12.50
N GLU A 65 -19.62 -15.18 11.22
CA GLU A 65 -20.32 -14.13 10.46
C GLU A 65 -20.41 -14.49 8.98
N TYR A 66 -21.15 -13.71 8.18
CA TYR A 66 -21.19 -13.97 6.75
C TYR A 66 -19.85 -13.69 6.03
N GLY A 67 -19.07 -12.76 6.56
CA GLY A 67 -17.75 -12.39 6.05
C GLY A 67 -17.75 -11.19 5.08
N ILE A 68 -18.91 -10.58 4.81
CA ILE A 68 -19.00 -9.40 3.93
C ILE A 68 -18.58 -8.15 4.66
N GLU A 69 -19.07 -7.91 5.88
CA GLU A 69 -18.64 -6.79 6.73
C GLU A 69 -17.14 -6.87 7.00
N PHE A 70 -16.64 -8.05 7.28
CA PHE A 70 -15.21 -8.28 7.45
C PHE A 70 -14.40 -7.91 6.20
N ALA A 71 -14.88 -8.25 5.00
CA ALA A 71 -14.23 -7.89 3.74
C ALA A 71 -14.19 -6.36 3.54
N GLN A 72 -15.29 -5.66 3.89
CA GLN A 72 -15.41 -4.21 3.82
C GLN A 72 -14.46 -3.52 4.80
N ASP A 73 -14.44 -3.96 6.08
CA ASP A 73 -13.53 -3.45 7.11
C ASP A 73 -12.06 -3.51 6.66
N ILE A 74 -11.67 -4.60 5.99
CA ILE A 74 -10.30 -4.77 5.48
C ILE A 74 -10.02 -3.82 4.31
N SER A 75 -10.98 -3.70 3.38
CA SER A 75 -10.83 -2.84 2.21
C SER A 75 -10.63 -1.37 2.60
N ASP A 76 -11.35 -0.90 3.61
CA ASP A 76 -11.27 0.48 4.11
C ASP A 76 -9.91 0.82 4.74
N THR A 77 -9.15 -0.19 5.20
CA THR A 77 -7.80 0.02 5.75
C THR A 77 -6.74 0.29 4.67
N GLY A 78 -7.08 0.27 3.38
CA GLY A 78 -6.21 0.57 2.22
C GLY A 78 -5.16 -0.50 1.92
N HIS A 79 -4.70 -0.59 0.69
CA HIS A 79 -3.56 -1.42 0.20
C HIS A 79 -3.70 -2.95 0.24
N LYS A 80 -4.77 -3.52 0.82
CA LYS A 80 -5.00 -4.97 0.83
C LYS A 80 -5.96 -5.37 -0.28
N SER A 81 -5.64 -6.45 -0.97
CA SER A 81 -6.50 -7.00 -2.00
C SER A 81 -7.39 -8.09 -1.41
N VAL A 82 -8.69 -7.94 -1.53
CA VAL A 82 -9.69 -8.86 -0.95
C VAL A 82 -10.46 -9.59 -2.04
N LEU A 83 -10.49 -10.91 -1.94
CA LEU A 83 -11.31 -11.81 -2.77
C LEU A 83 -12.33 -12.51 -1.87
N VAL A 84 -13.60 -12.40 -2.21
CA VAL A 84 -14.68 -13.10 -1.51
C VAL A 84 -15.30 -14.15 -2.44
N ILE A 85 -15.37 -15.39 -1.99
CA ILE A 85 -16.03 -16.49 -2.70
C ILE A 85 -17.40 -16.70 -2.08
N ILE A 86 -18.45 -16.46 -2.86
CA ILE A 86 -19.84 -16.28 -2.42
C ILE A 86 -20.72 -17.37 -3.06
N PRO A 87 -21.76 -17.90 -2.38
CA PRO A 87 -22.75 -18.74 -3.02
C PRO A 87 -23.38 -18.07 -4.27
N ALA A 88 -23.69 -18.86 -5.29
CA ALA A 88 -24.20 -18.32 -6.57
C ALA A 88 -25.50 -17.52 -6.41
N ASP A 89 -26.36 -17.93 -5.49
CA ASP A 89 -27.65 -17.29 -5.24
C ASP A 89 -27.48 -15.86 -4.67
N ASP A 90 -26.46 -15.64 -3.85
CA ASP A 90 -26.18 -14.35 -3.19
C ASP A 90 -25.27 -13.46 -4.04
N TYR A 91 -24.63 -14.03 -5.09
CA TYR A 91 -23.59 -13.34 -5.86
C TYR A 91 -24.06 -12.04 -6.53
N PRO A 92 -25.23 -11.96 -7.21
CA PRO A 92 -25.62 -10.73 -7.90
C PRO A 92 -25.78 -9.53 -6.95
N GLU A 93 -26.40 -9.75 -5.80
CA GLU A 93 -26.62 -8.71 -4.79
C GLU A 93 -25.30 -8.29 -4.14
N LEU A 94 -24.56 -9.26 -3.61
CA LEU A 94 -23.31 -9.00 -2.89
C LEU A 94 -22.21 -8.45 -3.79
N ASN A 95 -22.13 -8.89 -5.04
CA ASN A 95 -21.17 -8.34 -5.99
C ASN A 95 -21.46 -6.85 -6.29
N SER A 96 -22.73 -6.46 -6.40
CA SER A 96 -23.10 -5.05 -6.60
C SER A 96 -22.71 -4.16 -5.42
N LEU A 97 -22.68 -4.71 -4.21
CA LEU A 97 -22.26 -4.04 -2.97
C LEU A 97 -20.73 -3.97 -2.86
N LEU A 98 -20.02 -5.04 -3.20
CA LEU A 98 -18.57 -5.19 -2.98
C LEU A 98 -17.71 -4.55 -4.08
N ALA A 99 -18.14 -4.63 -5.34
CA ALA A 99 -17.37 -4.15 -6.48
C ALA A 99 -17.01 -2.65 -6.43
N PRO A 100 -17.90 -1.73 -6.00
CA PRO A 100 -17.57 -0.31 -5.85
C PRO A 100 -16.47 -0.04 -4.80
N GLN A 101 -16.29 -0.97 -3.86
CA GLN A 101 -15.29 -0.88 -2.79
C GLN A 101 -13.95 -1.55 -3.19
N GLY A 102 -13.84 -2.01 -4.44
CA GLY A 102 -12.63 -2.67 -4.93
C GLY A 102 -12.44 -4.11 -4.43
N ILE A 103 -13.47 -4.70 -3.84
CA ILE A 103 -13.48 -6.09 -3.38
C ILE A 103 -13.91 -6.99 -4.54
N LEU A 104 -13.08 -7.97 -4.87
CA LEU A 104 -13.39 -8.91 -5.93
C LEU A 104 -14.25 -10.04 -5.39
N ALA A 105 -15.37 -10.33 -6.07
CA ALA A 105 -16.25 -11.43 -5.74
C ALA A 105 -16.20 -12.53 -6.82
N VAL A 106 -16.26 -13.79 -6.39
CA VAL A 106 -16.37 -14.98 -7.26
C VAL A 106 -17.47 -15.86 -6.74
N SER A 107 -18.38 -16.28 -7.63
CA SER A 107 -19.48 -17.18 -7.26
C SER A 107 -19.00 -18.63 -7.10
N LYS A 108 -19.57 -19.38 -6.17
CA LYS A 108 -19.36 -20.83 -6.05
C LYS A 108 -20.65 -21.61 -6.29
N PRO A 109 -20.58 -22.83 -6.91
CA PRO A 109 -19.38 -23.56 -7.28
C PRO A 109 -18.65 -22.96 -8.48
N THR A 110 -17.32 -22.91 -8.43
CA THR A 110 -16.48 -22.40 -9.53
C THR A 110 -15.22 -23.24 -9.69
N PRO A 111 -14.73 -23.42 -10.94
CA PRO A 111 -13.49 -24.15 -11.17
C PRO A 111 -12.29 -23.48 -10.48
N PRO A 112 -11.33 -24.26 -9.94
CA PRO A 112 -10.13 -23.72 -9.33
C PRO A 112 -9.34 -22.78 -10.25
N SER A 113 -9.34 -23.03 -11.57
CA SER A 113 -8.70 -22.17 -12.57
C SER A 113 -9.29 -20.76 -12.59
N THR A 114 -10.58 -20.60 -12.42
CA THR A 114 -11.25 -19.29 -12.37
C THR A 114 -10.84 -18.51 -11.12
N VAL A 115 -10.73 -19.19 -9.98
CA VAL A 115 -10.25 -18.55 -8.74
C VAL A 115 -8.79 -18.09 -8.90
N LEU A 116 -7.93 -18.90 -9.50
CA LEU A 116 -6.54 -18.50 -9.77
C LEU A 116 -6.46 -17.32 -10.73
N GLN A 117 -7.27 -17.30 -11.80
CA GLN A 117 -7.34 -16.16 -12.72
C GLN A 117 -7.79 -14.87 -12.00
N ALA A 118 -8.76 -14.99 -11.10
CA ALA A 118 -9.21 -13.86 -10.27
C ALA A 118 -8.08 -13.34 -9.36
N ILE A 119 -7.31 -14.22 -8.72
CA ILE A 119 -6.16 -13.87 -7.91
C ILE A 119 -5.05 -13.21 -8.77
N ASP A 120 -4.76 -13.73 -9.95
CA ASP A 120 -3.78 -13.15 -10.87
C ASP A 120 -4.18 -11.74 -11.31
N LEU A 121 -5.46 -11.53 -11.64
CA LEU A 121 -6.00 -10.22 -11.98
C LEU A 121 -5.87 -9.25 -10.79
N MET A 122 -6.19 -9.72 -9.60
CA MET A 122 -6.07 -8.93 -8.37
C MET A 122 -4.62 -8.52 -8.09
N CYS A 123 -3.66 -9.45 -8.24
CA CYS A 123 -2.23 -9.15 -8.14
C CYS A 123 -1.79 -8.10 -9.16
N ALA A 124 -2.17 -8.27 -10.42
CA ALA A 124 -1.80 -7.35 -11.51
C ALA A 124 -2.38 -5.94 -11.27
N THR A 125 -3.62 -5.86 -10.79
CA THR A 125 -4.28 -4.58 -10.46
C THR A 125 -3.61 -3.91 -9.27
N SER A 126 -3.29 -4.65 -8.21
CA SER A 126 -2.57 -4.15 -7.03
C SER A 126 -1.19 -3.59 -7.40
N GLU A 127 -0.42 -4.30 -8.24
CA GLU A 127 0.86 -3.82 -8.72
C GLU A 127 0.75 -2.54 -9.56
N ARG A 128 -0.29 -2.45 -10.39
CA ARG A 128 -0.56 -1.25 -11.17
C ARG A 128 -0.88 -0.05 -10.28
N LEU A 129 -1.74 -0.23 -9.28
CA LEU A 129 -2.09 0.82 -8.32
C LEU A 129 -0.87 1.29 -7.55
N LYS A 130 -0.08 0.38 -7.00
CA LYS A 130 1.18 0.70 -6.29
C LYS A 130 2.17 1.47 -7.16
N ARG A 131 2.29 1.14 -8.46
CA ARG A 131 3.13 1.90 -9.40
C ARG A 131 2.60 3.30 -9.66
N LEU A 132 1.30 3.50 -9.65
CA LEU A 132 0.69 4.82 -9.79
C LEU A 132 0.92 5.66 -8.53
N GLU A 133 0.79 5.05 -7.34
CA GLU A 133 1.07 5.68 -6.05
C GLU A 133 2.57 5.95 -5.85
N ALA A 134 3.44 5.05 -6.29
CA ALA A 134 4.90 5.21 -6.23
C ALA A 134 5.46 6.21 -7.26
N ARG A 135 4.64 6.74 -8.16
CA ARG A 135 5.07 7.89 -8.98
C ARG A 135 5.18 9.10 -8.06
N PRO A 136 6.42 9.57 -7.74
CA PRO A 136 6.56 10.79 -6.97
C PRO A 136 6.05 11.90 -7.87
N ASP A 137 4.89 12.40 -7.59
CA ASP A 137 4.37 13.67 -8.10
C ASP A 137 2.88 13.81 -7.81
N THR A 138 2.47 13.63 -6.57
CA THR A 138 1.23 14.28 -6.16
C THR A 138 1.51 15.78 -6.16
N PHE A 139 0.57 16.56 -6.65
CA PHE A 139 0.65 18.04 -6.61
C PHE A 139 1.05 18.53 -5.21
N GLU A 140 0.63 17.84 -4.16
CA GLU A 140 0.96 18.15 -2.77
C GLU A 140 2.46 17.93 -2.45
N GLU A 141 3.09 16.86 -2.96
CA GLU A 141 4.52 16.62 -2.77
C GLU A 141 5.37 17.65 -3.51
N LYS A 142 5.00 17.98 -4.74
CA LYS A 142 5.64 19.07 -5.49
C LYS A 142 5.49 20.41 -4.78
N MET A 143 4.31 20.72 -4.27
CA MET A 143 4.08 21.95 -3.51
C MET A 143 4.85 21.96 -2.19
N ARG A 144 4.99 20.82 -1.52
CA ARG A 144 5.82 20.66 -0.31
C ARG A 144 7.30 20.87 -0.63
N GLU A 145 7.80 20.27 -1.71
CA GLU A 145 9.18 20.47 -2.17
C GLU A 145 9.47 21.93 -2.49
N ILE A 146 8.58 22.58 -3.24
CA ILE A 146 8.68 24.01 -3.56
C ILE A 146 8.74 24.89 -2.29
N ARG A 147 7.86 24.60 -1.31
CA ARG A 147 7.85 25.34 -0.03
C ARG A 147 9.15 25.18 0.74
N ILE A 148 9.70 23.96 0.81
CA ILE A 148 10.96 23.67 1.51
C ILE A 148 12.13 24.38 0.81
N ILE A 149 12.22 24.29 -0.51
CA ILE A 149 13.28 24.98 -1.28
C ILE A 149 13.16 26.49 -1.13
N ASN A 150 11.97 27.06 -1.20
CA ASN A 150 11.79 28.50 -1.02
C ASN A 150 12.14 28.95 0.40
N ARG A 151 11.80 28.20 1.45
CA ARG A 151 12.21 28.49 2.83
C ARG A 151 13.73 28.50 2.97
N ALA A 152 14.43 27.53 2.39
CA ALA A 152 15.90 27.49 2.39
C ALA A 152 16.50 28.68 1.63
N LYS A 153 15.95 29.06 0.45
CA LYS A 153 16.38 30.27 -0.27
C LYS A 153 16.23 31.54 0.58
N MET A 154 15.09 31.71 1.24
CA MET A 154 14.85 32.85 2.11
C MET A 154 15.87 32.93 3.25
N LEU A 155 16.25 31.82 3.85
CA LEU A 155 17.31 31.76 4.88
C LEU A 155 18.69 32.16 4.30
N LEU A 156 19.06 31.69 3.11
CA LEU A 156 20.28 32.06 2.43
C LEU A 156 20.30 33.57 2.07
N ILE A 157 19.21 34.11 1.59
CA ILE A 157 19.06 35.53 1.27
C ILE A 157 19.22 36.38 2.54
N SER A 158 18.49 36.04 3.60
CA SER A 158 18.49 36.84 4.84
C SER A 158 19.81 36.73 5.61
N ARG A 159 20.37 35.53 5.75
CA ARG A 159 21.53 35.24 6.61
C ARG A 159 22.88 35.36 5.90
N ARG A 160 22.93 35.04 4.59
CA ARG A 160 24.17 35.13 3.78
C ARG A 160 24.19 36.29 2.81
N LYS A 161 23.14 37.13 2.78
CA LYS A 161 23.02 38.29 1.88
C LYS A 161 23.12 37.92 0.40
N MET A 162 22.72 36.70 0.06
CA MET A 162 22.68 36.22 -1.33
C MET A 162 21.48 36.82 -2.07
N SER A 163 21.60 37.06 -3.37
CA SER A 163 20.45 37.27 -4.24
C SER A 163 19.68 35.99 -4.43
N GLU A 164 18.40 36.06 -4.85
CA GLU A 164 17.58 34.89 -5.10
C GLU A 164 18.25 33.94 -6.11
N LYS A 165 18.85 34.48 -7.15
CA LYS A 165 19.54 33.73 -8.20
C LYS A 165 20.78 33.00 -7.66
N GLU A 166 21.52 33.62 -6.75
CA GLU A 166 22.67 32.97 -6.11
C GLU A 166 22.25 31.89 -5.13
N ALA A 167 21.21 32.13 -4.33
CA ALA A 167 20.66 31.13 -3.41
C ALA A 167 20.13 29.89 -4.16
N HIS A 168 19.45 30.09 -5.29
CA HIS A 168 18.97 29.00 -6.15
C HIS A 168 20.15 28.18 -6.70
N ARG A 169 21.14 28.82 -7.29
CA ARG A 169 22.32 28.15 -7.83
C ARG A 169 23.13 27.44 -6.76
N PHE A 170 23.20 28.01 -5.55
CA PHE A 170 23.86 27.37 -4.41
C PHE A 170 23.23 26.03 -4.05
N ILE A 171 21.89 25.99 -3.93
CA ILE A 171 21.14 24.74 -3.64
C ILE A 171 21.34 23.73 -4.78
N GLU A 172 21.28 24.17 -6.03
CA GLU A 172 21.49 23.29 -7.20
C GLU A 172 22.89 22.68 -7.21
N LYS A 173 23.91 23.50 -7.06
CA LYS A 173 25.30 23.06 -7.04
C LYS A 173 25.54 22.04 -5.93
N GLN A 174 25.07 22.34 -4.71
CA GLN A 174 25.21 21.42 -3.57
C GLN A 174 24.47 20.09 -3.81
N ALA A 175 23.31 20.11 -4.47
CA ALA A 175 22.57 18.91 -4.81
C ALA A 175 23.33 18.06 -5.84
N MET A 176 23.93 18.68 -6.85
CA MET A 176 24.77 18.00 -7.85
C MET A 176 26.06 17.44 -7.23
N ASP A 177 26.79 18.27 -6.45
CA ASP A 177 28.07 17.87 -5.83
C ASP A 177 27.91 16.68 -4.87
N ASN A 178 26.75 16.58 -4.19
CA ASN A 178 26.45 15.50 -3.23
C ASN A 178 25.59 14.38 -3.84
N CYS A 179 25.22 14.44 -5.11
CA CYS A 179 24.33 13.47 -5.78
C CYS A 179 23.00 13.21 -5.04
N VAL A 180 22.38 14.26 -4.48
CA VAL A 180 21.11 14.19 -3.74
C VAL A 180 20.06 15.13 -4.31
N LYS A 181 18.77 14.91 -3.96
CA LYS A 181 17.69 15.81 -4.35
C LYS A 181 17.86 17.20 -3.73
N LYS A 182 17.47 18.27 -4.46
CA LYS A 182 17.47 19.67 -3.99
C LYS A 182 16.72 19.84 -2.66
N GLN A 183 15.63 19.11 -2.48
CA GLN A 183 14.86 19.09 -1.24
C GLN A 183 15.73 18.70 -0.04
N LYS A 184 16.58 17.68 -0.15
CA LYS A 184 17.46 17.22 0.94
C LYS A 184 18.49 18.30 1.35
N ILE A 185 19.04 19.00 0.36
CA ILE A 185 19.94 20.15 0.65
C ILE A 185 19.17 21.27 1.34
N ALA A 186 17.96 21.57 0.86
CA ALA A 186 17.13 22.61 1.46
C ALA A 186 16.76 22.29 2.92
N GLU A 187 16.39 21.04 3.23
CA GLU A 187 16.14 20.56 4.60
C GLU A 187 17.37 20.70 5.50
N ASN A 188 18.55 20.36 4.99
CA ASN A 188 19.81 20.50 5.73
C ASN A 188 20.12 21.98 6.04
N ILE A 189 19.91 22.88 5.08
CA ILE A 189 20.07 24.32 5.27
C ILE A 189 19.11 24.80 6.37
N ILE A 190 17.84 24.47 6.29
CA ILE A 190 16.84 24.88 7.29
C ILE A 190 17.27 24.39 8.68
N ARG A 191 17.61 23.12 8.82
CA ARG A 191 18.05 22.53 10.09
C ARG A 191 19.29 23.25 10.66
N GLN A 192 20.27 23.58 9.82
CA GLN A 192 21.49 24.26 10.23
C GLN A 192 21.22 25.65 10.81
N TYR A 193 20.25 26.39 10.28
CA TYR A 193 19.93 27.73 10.76
C TYR A 193 18.97 27.69 11.96
N GLU A 194 18.03 26.77 12.03
CA GLU A 194 17.15 26.62 13.20
C GLU A 194 17.88 26.13 14.45
N SER A 195 18.91 25.26 14.31
CA SER A 195 19.73 24.80 15.42
C SER A 195 20.60 25.94 16.01
N ARG A 196 20.91 26.98 15.24
CA ARG A 196 21.67 28.13 15.70
C ARG A 196 20.84 29.17 16.44
N GLU A 197 19.57 29.32 16.09
CA GLU A 197 18.65 30.23 16.81
C GLU A 197 18.28 29.69 18.20
N GLY A 198 18.30 28.37 18.42
CA GLY A 198 18.13 27.78 19.75
C GLY A 198 19.31 27.91 20.68
N SER A 199 20.52 28.26 20.16
CA SER A 199 21.74 28.46 20.97
C SER A 199 22.02 29.90 21.33
N GLU A 200 21.32 30.87 20.73
CA GLU A 200 21.49 32.31 21.04
C GLU A 200 20.46 32.84 22.06
N LEU A 201 19.58 31.98 22.57
CA LEU A 201 18.53 32.31 23.55
C LEU A 201 18.76 31.67 24.93
N VAL A 202 19.98 31.25 25.25
CA VAL A 202 20.37 30.76 26.58
C VAL A 202 21.46 31.62 27.18
#